data_6d26c05b6d41dae3b427ca98fcac6ddd
#
_entry.id   6d26c05b6d41dae3b427ca98fcac6ddd
#
_cell.length_a   1.000
_cell.length_b   1.000
_cell.length_c   1.000
_cell.angle_alpha   90.00
_cell.angle_beta   90.00
_cell.angle_gamma   90.00
#
_symmetry.space_group_name_H-M   'P 1'
#
loop_
_entity.id
_entity.type
_entity.pdbx_description
1 polymer ?
#
loop_
_entity_poly.entity_id
_entity_poly.type
_entity_poly.pdbx_seq_one_letter_code
_entity_poly.pdbx_strand_id
1 'polypeptide(L)'
;MPTFSAARGDFSFVDAHGVTVHYYVWRAASAKGVVQIAHGVAEHALRYEALADDLVRAGYTVYADDHLGHGETGLGQWDGDHTKLGRPGPSGLRGTIDEVVQLAGIARAENPGIPLIGLGHSWGSLMMQKIVDRRSTLFDAVVLSGTAYRVPGSMNGGDLNKRHAHEGGTGYEWLSRDRAVVERAEADPLMTVATVVDLFGYRDALRLLGRPSRSLDSDPPVLILVGSDDTLGGEGSARKLADAYVNRSRLTDVELIVYDGARHEVFQETNRDEVVADLVRWLDEHVAG
;
A
#
# COMPACT_ATOMS: atom_id res chain seq x y z
N MET A 1 8.19 -13.55 -26.00
CA MET A 1 9.38 -12.73 -25.72
C MET A 1 9.75 -13.01 -24.27
N PRO A 2 11.03 -13.01 -23.87
CA PRO A 2 11.36 -13.13 -22.46
C PRO A 2 10.70 -11.97 -21.72
N THR A 3 9.96 -12.27 -20.66
CA THR A 3 9.39 -11.27 -19.77
C THR A 3 10.54 -10.55 -19.09
N PHE A 4 10.56 -9.23 -19.16
CA PHE A 4 11.50 -8.41 -18.38
C PHE A 4 11.20 -8.66 -16.90
N SER A 5 12.21 -9.00 -16.13
CA SER A 5 12.16 -8.99 -14.67
C SER A 5 13.37 -8.19 -14.19
N ALA A 6 13.10 -7.16 -13.40
CA ALA A 6 14.16 -6.39 -12.77
C ALA A 6 14.91 -7.26 -11.76
N ALA A 7 16.23 -7.09 -11.66
CA ALA A 7 16.99 -7.77 -10.63
C ALA A 7 16.55 -7.25 -9.25
N ARG A 8 16.01 -8.16 -8.42
CA ARG A 8 15.63 -7.87 -7.04
C ARG A 8 16.80 -8.17 -6.10
N GLY A 9 17.03 -7.26 -5.16
CA GLY A 9 17.88 -7.50 -3.99
C GLY A 9 17.01 -7.71 -2.76
N ASP A 10 17.38 -8.68 -1.92
CA ASP A 10 16.69 -9.02 -0.68
C ASP A 10 17.54 -8.56 0.50
N PHE A 11 16.97 -7.76 1.40
CA PHE A 11 17.66 -7.10 2.50
C PHE A 11 16.87 -7.20 3.80
N SER A 12 17.46 -6.76 4.90
CA SER A 12 16.76 -6.61 6.17
C SER A 12 17.33 -5.47 7.01
N PHE A 13 16.52 -4.95 7.91
CA PHE A 13 16.95 -4.07 9.00
C PHE A 13 16.29 -4.53 10.31
N VAL A 14 16.80 -4.07 11.44
CA VAL A 14 16.19 -4.31 12.74
C VAL A 14 15.40 -3.07 13.13
N ASP A 15 14.13 -3.25 13.49
CA ASP A 15 13.27 -2.16 13.95
C ASP A 15 13.60 -1.73 15.40
N ALA A 16 12.93 -0.68 15.87
CA ALA A 16 13.10 -0.17 17.23
C ALA A 16 12.66 -1.16 18.33
N HIS A 17 11.97 -2.25 17.97
CA HIS A 17 11.48 -3.28 18.88
C HIS A 17 12.29 -4.58 18.81
N GLY A 18 13.35 -4.61 18.00
CA GLY A 18 14.23 -5.76 17.83
C GLY A 18 13.73 -6.81 16.84
N VAL A 19 12.72 -6.48 16.03
CA VAL A 19 12.24 -7.36 14.96
C VAL A 19 13.07 -7.14 13.69
N THR A 20 13.52 -8.25 13.08
CA THR A 20 14.15 -8.20 11.76
C THR A 20 13.09 -8.03 10.70
N VAL A 21 13.07 -6.87 10.05
CA VAL A 21 12.15 -6.54 8.96
C VAL A 21 12.84 -6.84 7.63
N HIS A 22 12.22 -7.69 6.82
CA HIS A 22 12.67 -8.02 5.48
C HIS A 22 12.14 -7.00 4.48
N TYR A 23 12.99 -6.57 3.53
CA TYR A 23 12.58 -5.68 2.45
C TYR A 23 13.30 -6.01 1.14
N TYR A 24 12.70 -5.60 0.05
CA TYR A 24 13.12 -5.89 -1.30
C TYR A 24 13.39 -4.61 -2.06
N VAL A 25 14.39 -4.64 -2.95
CA VAL A 25 14.75 -3.49 -3.77
C VAL A 25 14.88 -3.93 -5.23
N TRP A 26 14.12 -3.29 -6.11
CA TRP A 26 14.25 -3.40 -7.57
C TRP A 26 14.86 -2.10 -8.08
N ARG A 27 16.10 -2.17 -8.61
CA ARG A 27 16.87 -0.97 -8.96
C ARG A 27 16.73 -0.62 -10.44
N ALA A 28 16.34 0.63 -10.72
CA ALA A 28 16.48 1.21 -12.05
C ALA A 28 17.95 1.55 -12.33
N ALA A 29 18.38 1.40 -13.58
CA ALA A 29 19.77 1.71 -13.98
C ALA A 29 20.12 3.19 -13.79
N SER A 30 19.14 4.08 -13.94
CA SER A 30 19.23 5.52 -13.64
C SER A 30 17.88 5.93 -13.09
N ALA A 31 17.79 6.05 -11.76
CA ALA A 31 16.54 6.35 -11.10
C ALA A 31 16.19 7.84 -11.22
N LYS A 32 15.01 8.15 -11.77
CA LYS A 32 14.41 9.48 -11.75
C LYS A 32 13.53 9.72 -10.51
N GLY A 33 13.20 8.66 -9.78
CA GLY A 33 12.47 8.66 -8.52
C GLY A 33 12.62 7.32 -7.82
N VAL A 34 12.30 7.29 -6.53
CA VAL A 34 12.25 6.10 -5.68
C VAL A 34 10.83 5.92 -5.20
N VAL A 35 10.22 4.76 -5.43
CA VAL A 35 8.88 4.41 -4.94
C VAL A 35 9.01 3.43 -3.79
N GLN A 36 8.55 3.81 -2.61
CA GLN A 36 8.39 2.88 -1.50
C GLN A 36 6.95 2.39 -1.47
N ILE A 37 6.76 1.07 -1.59
CA ILE A 37 5.45 0.42 -1.54
C ILE A 37 5.19 -0.09 -0.12
N ALA A 38 4.06 0.32 0.46
CA ALA A 38 3.49 -0.25 1.69
C ALA A 38 2.28 -1.11 1.30
N HIS A 39 2.40 -2.42 1.49
CA HIS A 39 1.38 -3.40 1.10
C HIS A 39 0.14 -3.39 2.01
N GLY A 40 -0.91 -4.12 1.65
CA GLY A 40 -2.14 -4.24 2.42
C GLY A 40 -2.04 -5.21 3.60
N VAL A 41 -3.12 -5.32 4.38
CA VAL A 41 -3.20 -6.29 5.46
C VAL A 41 -3.37 -7.71 4.90
N ALA A 42 -2.77 -8.69 5.58
CA ALA A 42 -2.91 -10.11 5.26
C ALA A 42 -2.32 -10.53 3.89
N GLU A 43 -1.41 -9.72 3.36
CA GLU A 43 -0.62 -9.96 2.15
C GLU A 43 0.88 -9.67 2.41
N HIS A 44 1.71 -9.55 1.39
CA HIS A 44 3.15 -9.33 1.50
C HIS A 44 3.72 -8.58 0.27
N ALA A 45 4.94 -8.05 0.40
CA ALA A 45 5.58 -7.19 -0.58
C ALA A 45 5.75 -7.83 -1.97
N LEU A 46 6.03 -9.13 -2.06
CA LEU A 46 6.30 -9.78 -3.34
C LEU A 46 5.07 -9.89 -4.25
N ARG A 47 3.87 -9.62 -3.76
CA ARG A 47 2.68 -9.47 -4.61
C ARG A 47 2.76 -8.27 -5.55
N TYR A 48 3.68 -7.34 -5.27
CA TYR A 48 3.91 -6.13 -6.07
C TYR A 48 5.08 -6.26 -7.04
N GLU A 49 5.68 -7.46 -7.20
CA GLU A 49 6.84 -7.67 -8.08
C GLU A 49 6.56 -7.24 -9.54
N ALA A 50 5.38 -7.56 -10.06
CA ALA A 50 4.98 -7.14 -11.41
C ALA A 50 4.85 -5.61 -11.55
N LEU A 51 4.34 -4.92 -10.51
CA LEU A 51 4.29 -3.46 -10.47
C LEU A 51 5.70 -2.87 -10.34
N ALA A 52 6.56 -3.48 -9.52
CA ALA A 52 7.95 -3.06 -9.38
C ALA A 52 8.71 -3.17 -10.70
N ASP A 53 8.50 -4.24 -11.47
CA ASP A 53 9.07 -4.42 -12.83
C ASP A 53 8.62 -3.32 -13.79
N ASP A 54 7.34 -2.93 -13.76
CA ASP A 54 6.80 -1.85 -14.58
C ASP A 54 7.40 -0.50 -14.20
N LEU A 55 7.50 -0.22 -12.89
CA LEU A 55 8.10 1.01 -12.38
C LEU A 55 9.60 1.10 -12.71
N VAL A 56 10.35 -0.01 -12.60
CA VAL A 56 11.76 -0.04 -12.99
C VAL A 56 11.94 0.21 -14.49
N ARG A 57 11.09 -0.36 -15.34
CA ARG A 57 11.07 -0.06 -16.78
C ARG A 57 10.78 1.41 -17.05
N ALA A 58 9.95 2.03 -16.23
CA ALA A 58 9.65 3.45 -16.30
C ALA A 58 10.74 4.36 -15.68
N GLY A 59 11.81 3.78 -15.09
CA GLY A 59 12.92 4.53 -14.51
C GLY A 59 12.80 4.85 -13.03
N TYR A 60 11.96 4.12 -12.28
CA TYR A 60 11.82 4.26 -10.84
C TYR A 60 12.48 3.09 -10.11
N THR A 61 13.31 3.36 -9.10
CA THR A 61 13.75 2.33 -8.16
C THR A 61 12.63 2.05 -7.16
N VAL A 62 12.40 0.78 -6.82
CA VAL A 62 11.30 0.38 -5.94
C VAL A 62 11.85 -0.26 -4.66
N TYR A 63 11.31 0.13 -3.52
CA TYR A 63 11.49 -0.49 -2.20
C TYR A 63 10.15 -0.99 -1.70
N ALA A 64 10.11 -2.19 -1.12
CA ALA A 64 8.93 -2.71 -0.44
C ALA A 64 9.36 -3.61 0.70
N ASP A 65 8.81 -3.43 1.89
CA ASP A 65 9.04 -4.30 3.04
C ASP A 65 7.86 -5.26 3.25
N ASP A 66 8.16 -6.38 3.85
CA ASP A 66 7.14 -7.20 4.50
C ASP A 66 6.89 -6.62 5.89
N HIS A 67 5.72 -6.02 6.09
CA HIS A 67 5.35 -5.37 7.35
C HIS A 67 5.38 -6.33 8.54
N LEU A 68 5.49 -5.79 9.77
CA LEU A 68 5.40 -6.58 11.01
C LEU A 68 4.25 -7.58 10.94
N GLY A 69 4.56 -8.86 11.19
CA GLY A 69 3.62 -9.97 11.13
C GLY A 69 3.33 -10.51 9.73
N HIS A 70 3.86 -9.94 8.66
CA HIS A 70 3.55 -10.32 7.28
C HIS A 70 4.78 -10.86 6.56
N GLY A 71 4.56 -11.67 5.53
CA GLY A 71 5.62 -12.21 4.68
C GLY A 71 6.77 -12.85 5.45
N GLU A 72 8.01 -12.68 4.98
CA GLU A 72 9.22 -13.20 5.62
C GLU A 72 9.49 -12.54 6.99
N THR A 73 9.14 -11.28 7.18
CA THR A 73 9.18 -10.61 8.48
C THR A 73 8.29 -11.33 9.49
N GLY A 74 7.06 -11.64 9.10
CA GLY A 74 6.11 -12.37 9.95
C GLY A 74 6.55 -13.79 10.24
N LEU A 75 7.10 -14.52 9.26
CA LEU A 75 7.64 -15.85 9.47
C LEU A 75 8.81 -15.82 10.48
N GLY A 76 9.74 -14.86 10.32
CA GLY A 76 10.84 -14.68 11.27
C GLY A 76 10.36 -14.29 12.67
N GLN A 77 9.37 -13.40 12.75
CA GLN A 77 8.80 -12.92 14.02
C GLN A 77 8.06 -14.02 14.80
N TRP A 78 7.49 -14.99 14.10
CA TRP A 78 6.64 -16.05 14.68
C TRP A 78 7.23 -17.45 14.55
N ASP A 79 8.58 -17.58 14.41
CA ASP A 79 9.28 -18.87 14.34
C ASP A 79 8.69 -19.82 13.27
N GLY A 80 8.27 -19.29 12.12
CA GLY A 80 7.67 -20.04 11.01
C GLY A 80 6.20 -20.43 11.21
N ASP A 81 5.52 -19.92 12.23
CA ASP A 81 4.11 -20.23 12.49
C ASP A 81 3.19 -19.41 11.56
N HIS A 82 2.79 -20.00 10.43
CA HIS A 82 1.88 -19.40 9.45
C HIS A 82 0.51 -19.00 10.05
N THR A 83 0.08 -19.62 11.15
CA THR A 83 -1.23 -19.30 11.77
C THR A 83 -1.23 -17.94 12.47
N LYS A 84 -0.07 -17.35 12.63
CA LYS A 84 0.13 -16.01 13.23
C LYS A 84 0.40 -14.93 12.22
N LEU A 85 0.49 -15.25 10.91
CA LEU A 85 0.68 -14.25 9.88
C LEU A 85 -0.42 -13.19 9.92
N GLY A 86 -0.04 -11.96 9.62
CA GLY A 86 -0.87 -10.78 9.71
C GLY A 86 -0.90 -10.12 11.11
N ARG A 87 -0.33 -10.74 12.15
CA ARG A 87 -0.31 -10.21 13.53
C ARG A 87 0.97 -9.42 13.78
N PRO A 88 0.93 -8.09 13.93
CA PRO A 88 2.13 -7.25 14.06
C PRO A 88 2.85 -7.37 15.40
N GLY A 89 2.30 -8.14 16.36
CA GLY A 89 2.88 -8.29 17.69
C GLY A 89 2.61 -7.12 18.63
N PRO A 90 3.40 -6.99 19.72
CA PRO A 90 3.11 -6.02 20.79
C PRO A 90 3.18 -4.55 20.37
N SER A 91 3.99 -4.20 19.38
CA SER A 91 4.13 -2.83 18.86
C SER A 91 2.91 -2.40 18.04
N GLY A 92 2.18 -3.36 17.48
CA GLY A 92 0.93 -3.16 16.76
C GLY A 92 1.06 -2.18 15.59
N LEU A 93 -0.04 -1.51 15.25
CA LEU A 93 -0.07 -0.54 14.15
C LEU A 93 0.98 0.57 14.29
N ARG A 94 1.37 0.95 15.50
CA ARG A 94 2.38 2.01 15.68
C ARG A 94 3.75 1.54 15.24
N GLY A 95 4.16 0.36 15.67
CA GLY A 95 5.42 -0.25 15.24
C GLY A 95 5.48 -0.42 13.74
N THR A 96 4.38 -0.88 13.12
CA THR A 96 4.29 -1.02 11.66
C THR A 96 4.43 0.31 10.93
N ILE A 97 3.80 1.38 11.41
CA ILE A 97 4.01 2.73 10.83
C ILE A 97 5.46 3.20 11.01
N ASP A 98 6.07 2.92 12.16
CA ASP A 98 7.45 3.35 12.45
C ASP A 98 8.45 2.59 11.58
N GLU A 99 8.22 1.30 11.23
CA GLU A 99 9.07 0.56 10.28
C GLU A 99 8.95 1.11 8.86
N VAL A 100 7.74 1.46 8.38
CA VAL A 100 7.56 2.10 7.07
C VAL A 100 8.35 3.40 7.01
N VAL A 101 8.34 4.20 8.08
CA VAL A 101 9.14 5.43 8.20
C VAL A 101 10.63 5.13 8.23
N GLN A 102 11.06 4.03 8.90
CA GLN A 102 12.46 3.63 8.94
C GLN A 102 12.96 3.22 7.55
N LEU A 103 12.17 2.44 6.80
CA LEU A 103 12.50 2.08 5.42
C LEU A 103 12.60 3.33 4.51
N ALA A 104 11.71 4.32 4.68
CA ALA A 104 11.80 5.59 3.96
C ALA A 104 13.13 6.31 4.23
N GLY A 105 13.62 6.27 5.47
CA GLY A 105 14.92 6.78 5.85
C GLY A 105 16.08 6.05 5.15
N ILE A 106 16.01 4.71 5.07
CA ILE A 106 16.98 3.87 4.36
C ILE A 106 16.97 4.22 2.86
N ALA A 107 15.78 4.24 2.24
CA ALA A 107 15.62 4.55 0.82
C ALA A 107 16.19 5.94 0.46
N ARG A 108 15.96 6.97 1.29
CA ARG A 108 16.55 8.30 1.10
C ARG A 108 18.08 8.31 1.25
N ALA A 109 18.60 7.58 2.23
CA ALA A 109 20.04 7.52 2.46
C ALA A 109 20.78 6.82 1.31
N GLU A 110 20.17 5.80 0.72
CA GLU A 110 20.71 5.07 -0.43
C GLU A 110 20.55 5.82 -1.77
N ASN A 111 19.63 6.79 -1.84
CA ASN A 111 19.31 7.55 -3.06
C ASN A 111 19.31 9.06 -2.79
N PRO A 112 20.48 9.65 -2.45
CA PRO A 112 20.55 11.07 -2.08
C PRO A 112 20.17 11.97 -3.24
N GLY A 113 19.27 12.93 -2.98
CA GLY A 113 18.82 13.91 -3.98
C GLY A 113 17.78 13.38 -4.98
N ILE A 114 17.40 12.10 -4.89
CA ILE A 114 16.34 11.52 -5.72
C ILE A 114 15.01 11.63 -4.97
N PRO A 115 13.91 12.09 -5.61
CA PRO A 115 12.59 12.17 -4.99
C PRO A 115 12.12 10.81 -4.48
N LEU A 116 11.51 10.78 -3.28
CA LEU A 116 10.95 9.59 -2.65
C LEU A 116 9.42 9.67 -2.63
N ILE A 117 8.79 8.70 -3.25
CA ILE A 117 7.33 8.57 -3.36
C ILE A 117 6.85 7.48 -2.42
N GLY A 118 5.83 7.78 -1.60
CA GLY A 118 5.14 6.77 -0.80
C GLY A 118 3.92 6.23 -1.54
N LEU A 119 3.94 4.94 -1.91
CA LEU A 119 2.77 4.25 -2.47
C LEU A 119 2.22 3.29 -1.43
N GLY A 120 0.99 3.54 -0.96
CA GLY A 120 0.30 2.62 -0.04
C GLY A 120 -0.91 1.97 -0.71
N HIS A 121 -1.07 0.66 -0.50
CA HIS A 121 -2.26 -0.06 -0.91
C HIS A 121 -3.07 -0.50 0.31
N SER A 122 -4.40 -0.39 0.23
CA SER A 122 -5.29 -0.90 1.28
C SER A 122 -4.89 -0.40 2.68
N TRP A 123 -4.60 -1.30 3.61
CA TRP A 123 -4.07 -0.95 4.94
C TRP A 123 -2.79 -0.10 4.87
N GLY A 124 -1.88 -0.41 3.94
CA GLY A 124 -0.70 0.42 3.66
C GLY A 124 -1.07 1.86 3.29
N SER A 125 -2.16 2.05 2.51
CA SER A 125 -2.66 3.38 2.18
C SER A 125 -3.22 4.12 3.40
N LEU A 126 -3.86 3.40 4.33
CA LEU A 126 -4.35 3.99 5.58
C LEU A 126 -3.19 4.39 6.51
N MET A 127 -2.08 3.63 6.49
CA MET A 127 -0.84 3.99 7.18
C MET A 127 -0.19 5.21 6.53
N MET A 128 -0.08 5.26 5.19
CA MET A 128 0.43 6.44 4.45
C MET A 128 -0.35 7.71 4.79
N GLN A 129 -1.68 7.66 4.86
CA GLN A 129 -2.49 8.80 5.32
C GLN A 129 -2.07 9.27 6.71
N LYS A 130 -1.75 8.34 7.65
CA LYS A 130 -1.29 8.69 9.00
C LYS A 130 0.12 9.25 9.02
N ILE A 131 0.97 8.79 8.12
CA ILE A 131 2.33 9.33 7.95
C ILE A 131 2.25 10.76 7.42
N VAL A 132 1.46 11.01 6.38
CA VAL A 132 1.20 12.36 5.85
C VAL A 132 0.67 13.28 6.93
N ASP A 133 -0.28 12.83 7.74
CA ASP A 133 -0.87 13.62 8.85
C ASP A 133 0.17 14.12 9.88
N ARG A 134 1.32 13.45 10.01
CA ARG A 134 2.30 13.70 11.07
C ARG A 134 3.69 14.07 10.57
N ARG A 135 4.02 13.68 9.35
CA ARG A 135 5.33 13.77 8.73
C ARG A 135 5.17 14.03 7.23
N SER A 136 4.42 15.07 6.86
CA SER A 136 4.11 15.37 5.45
C SER A 136 5.35 15.64 4.60
N THR A 137 6.49 15.95 5.22
CA THR A 137 7.79 16.15 4.54
C THR A 137 8.55 14.85 4.26
N LEU A 138 8.03 13.68 4.71
CA LEU A 138 8.73 12.40 4.54
C LEU A 138 8.79 11.96 3.08
N PHE A 139 7.70 12.15 2.35
CA PHE A 139 7.57 11.81 0.94
C PHE A 139 7.39 13.07 0.09
N ASP A 140 8.03 13.08 -1.08
CA ASP A 140 7.92 14.18 -2.04
C ASP A 140 6.60 14.11 -2.82
N ALA A 141 6.02 12.91 -2.93
CA ALA A 141 4.70 12.65 -3.49
C ALA A 141 4.08 11.41 -2.83
N VAL A 142 2.74 11.27 -2.87
CA VAL A 142 2.02 10.16 -2.23
C VAL A 142 0.99 9.56 -3.16
N VAL A 143 0.97 8.23 -3.26
CA VAL A 143 -0.03 7.45 -4.00
C VAL A 143 -0.82 6.58 -3.02
N LEU A 144 -2.13 6.66 -3.06
CA LEU A 144 -3.06 5.91 -2.21
C LEU A 144 -3.94 5.01 -3.09
N SER A 145 -3.69 3.71 -3.07
CA SER A 145 -4.40 2.72 -3.87
C SER A 145 -5.36 1.91 -2.99
N GLY A 146 -6.56 1.59 -3.49
CA GLY A 146 -7.54 0.79 -2.75
C GLY A 146 -7.81 1.38 -1.36
N THR A 147 -7.99 2.68 -1.27
CA THR A 147 -8.01 3.45 -0.02
C THR A 147 -9.42 3.83 0.43
N ALA A 148 -9.53 4.36 1.64
CA ALA A 148 -10.79 4.84 2.17
C ALA A 148 -10.61 6.11 3.02
N TYR A 149 -11.65 6.93 3.11
CA TYR A 149 -11.75 7.99 4.11
C TYR A 149 -11.96 7.37 5.49
N ARG A 150 -10.98 7.49 6.38
CA ARG A 150 -10.84 6.78 7.66
C ARG A 150 -11.84 7.24 8.74
N VAL A 151 -13.12 7.36 8.40
CA VAL A 151 -14.18 7.74 9.35
C VAL A 151 -15.31 6.70 9.35
N PRO A 152 -16.01 6.52 10.48
CA PRO A 152 -17.17 5.62 10.54
C PRO A 152 -18.18 5.93 9.42
N GLY A 153 -18.68 4.89 8.75
CA GLY A 153 -19.63 5.00 7.64
C GLY A 153 -19.01 5.38 6.27
N SER A 154 -17.70 5.57 6.19
CA SER A 154 -16.98 5.77 4.91
C SER A 154 -15.94 4.69 4.62
N MET A 155 -15.64 3.84 5.59
CA MET A 155 -14.76 2.69 5.47
C MET A 155 -15.48 1.46 6.00
N ASN A 156 -15.50 0.38 5.23
CA ASN A 156 -16.03 -0.91 5.65
C ASN A 156 -15.01 -1.61 6.55
N GLY A 157 -15.39 -1.86 7.79
CA GLY A 157 -14.56 -2.61 8.76
C GLY A 157 -15.04 -4.06 8.96
N GLY A 158 -16.01 -4.53 8.18
CA GLY A 158 -16.55 -5.88 8.24
C GLY A 158 -16.00 -6.80 7.15
N ASP A 159 -16.80 -7.80 6.76
CA ASP A 159 -16.47 -8.74 5.69
C ASP A 159 -16.46 -8.02 4.33
N LEU A 160 -15.26 -7.82 3.77
CA LEU A 160 -15.04 -7.17 2.48
C LEU A 160 -15.46 -8.07 1.30
N ASN A 161 -15.45 -9.40 1.49
CA ASN A 161 -15.81 -10.36 0.44
C ASN A 161 -17.33 -10.60 0.32
N LYS A 162 -18.11 -10.16 1.30
CA LYS A 162 -19.54 -10.45 1.39
C LYS A 162 -20.32 -10.21 0.08
N ARG A 163 -19.97 -9.15 -0.63
CA ARG A 163 -20.63 -8.77 -1.89
C ARG A 163 -20.34 -9.76 -3.02
N HIS A 164 -19.11 -10.30 -3.05
CA HIS A 164 -18.58 -11.14 -4.12
C HIS A 164 -18.47 -12.63 -3.76
N ALA A 165 -18.79 -13.02 -2.53
CA ALA A 165 -18.65 -14.39 -2.04
C ALA A 165 -19.40 -15.44 -2.88
N HIS A 166 -20.43 -15.02 -3.63
CA HIS A 166 -21.20 -15.92 -4.51
C HIS A 166 -20.43 -16.35 -5.78
N GLU A 167 -19.31 -15.71 -6.09
CA GLU A 167 -18.50 -15.96 -7.30
C GLU A 167 -17.51 -17.13 -7.16
N GLY A 168 -17.19 -17.58 -5.93
CA GLY A 168 -16.23 -18.65 -5.71
C GLY A 168 -16.15 -19.14 -4.27
N GLY A 169 -16.37 -18.25 -3.30
CA GLY A 169 -16.34 -18.58 -1.87
C GLY A 169 -14.95 -18.78 -1.29
N THR A 170 -13.90 -18.29 -1.95
CA THR A 170 -12.49 -18.37 -1.48
C THR A 170 -12.19 -17.37 -0.39
N GLY A 171 -12.95 -16.26 -0.33
CA GLY A 171 -12.69 -15.12 0.56
C GLY A 171 -11.86 -14.02 -0.08
N TYR A 172 -11.37 -14.21 -1.31
CA TYR A 172 -10.51 -13.29 -2.05
C TYR A 172 -11.17 -12.64 -3.26
N GLU A 173 -12.44 -12.97 -3.58
CA GLU A 173 -13.12 -12.46 -4.77
C GLU A 173 -13.20 -10.93 -4.81
N TRP A 174 -13.25 -10.28 -3.65
CA TRP A 174 -13.29 -8.83 -3.54
C TRP A 174 -12.00 -8.11 -4.00
N LEU A 175 -10.89 -8.85 -4.15
CA LEU A 175 -9.60 -8.29 -4.54
C LEU A 175 -9.59 -7.83 -6.00
N SER A 176 -10.06 -8.67 -6.93
CA SER A 176 -9.99 -8.40 -8.37
C SER A 176 -11.08 -9.15 -9.13
N ARG A 177 -11.46 -8.61 -10.30
CA ARG A 177 -12.26 -9.33 -11.31
C ARG A 177 -11.46 -10.39 -12.06
N ASP A 178 -10.14 -10.27 -12.08
CA ASP A 178 -9.27 -11.28 -12.67
C ASP A 178 -9.22 -12.52 -11.78
N ARG A 179 -9.88 -13.59 -12.25
CA ARG A 179 -9.93 -14.84 -11.51
C ARG A 179 -8.56 -15.44 -11.22
N ALA A 180 -7.59 -15.25 -12.11
CA ALA A 180 -6.23 -15.74 -11.88
C ALA A 180 -5.54 -15.01 -10.69
N VAL A 181 -5.91 -13.78 -10.39
CA VAL A 181 -5.46 -13.07 -9.18
C VAL A 181 -6.05 -13.70 -7.92
N VAL A 182 -7.34 -14.01 -7.93
CA VAL A 182 -8.03 -14.67 -6.83
C VAL A 182 -7.44 -16.06 -6.55
N GLU A 183 -7.21 -16.85 -7.61
CA GLU A 183 -6.61 -18.19 -7.51
C GLU A 183 -5.17 -18.14 -6.98
N ARG A 184 -4.37 -17.17 -7.39
CA ARG A 184 -3.02 -16.96 -6.84
C ARG A 184 -3.07 -16.56 -5.37
N ALA A 185 -3.99 -15.68 -4.97
CA ALA A 185 -4.15 -15.27 -3.58
C ALA A 185 -4.57 -16.44 -2.68
N GLU A 186 -5.48 -17.30 -3.15
CA GLU A 186 -5.91 -18.51 -2.43
C GLU A 186 -4.77 -19.54 -2.28
N ALA A 187 -3.93 -19.67 -3.29
CA ALA A 187 -2.81 -20.62 -3.28
C ALA A 187 -1.57 -20.12 -2.52
N ASP A 188 -1.51 -18.85 -2.18
CA ASP A 188 -0.33 -18.24 -1.55
C ASP A 188 -0.32 -18.50 -0.03
N PRO A 189 0.68 -19.24 0.48
CA PRO A 189 0.75 -19.58 1.91
C PRO A 189 1.06 -18.40 2.83
N LEU A 190 1.46 -17.24 2.27
CA LEU A 190 1.74 -16.01 3.03
C LEU A 190 0.55 -15.07 3.10
N MET A 191 -0.55 -15.40 2.38
CA MET A 191 -1.81 -14.69 2.50
C MET A 191 -2.74 -15.30 3.53
N THR A 192 -3.61 -14.48 4.10
CA THR A 192 -4.63 -14.97 5.04
C THR A 192 -5.94 -14.22 4.88
N VAL A 193 -7.05 -14.92 5.11
CA VAL A 193 -8.38 -14.30 5.16
C VAL A 193 -8.68 -13.93 6.61
N ALA A 194 -8.43 -12.66 6.96
CA ALA A 194 -8.70 -12.17 8.32
C ALA A 194 -9.03 -10.68 8.28
N THR A 195 -9.85 -10.23 9.21
CA THR A 195 -10.13 -8.79 9.36
C THR A 195 -9.02 -8.10 10.17
N VAL A 196 -8.91 -6.79 10.01
CA VAL A 196 -7.98 -5.96 10.82
C VAL A 196 -8.23 -6.16 12.33
N VAL A 197 -9.49 -6.36 12.75
CA VAL A 197 -9.83 -6.60 14.15
C VAL A 197 -9.32 -7.96 14.63
N ASP A 198 -9.37 -9.00 13.78
CA ASP A 198 -8.88 -10.34 14.13
C ASP A 198 -7.35 -10.35 14.30
N LEU A 199 -6.65 -9.55 13.50
CA LEU A 199 -5.18 -9.50 13.48
C LEU A 199 -4.60 -8.55 14.53
N PHE A 200 -5.18 -7.36 14.69
CA PHE A 200 -4.62 -6.28 15.52
C PHE A 200 -5.41 -5.99 16.78
N GLY A 201 -6.63 -6.54 16.88
CA GLY A 201 -7.59 -6.24 17.94
C GLY A 201 -8.26 -4.86 17.78
N TYR A 202 -9.30 -4.64 18.56
CA TYR A 202 -10.14 -3.43 18.50
C TYR A 202 -9.36 -2.11 18.71
N ARG A 203 -8.34 -2.13 19.57
CA ARG A 203 -7.57 -0.91 19.88
C ARG A 203 -6.84 -0.37 18.65
N ASP A 204 -6.18 -1.23 17.89
CA ASP A 204 -5.40 -0.83 16.71
C ASP A 204 -6.31 -0.62 15.48
N ALA A 205 -7.40 -1.38 15.36
CA ALA A 205 -8.43 -1.09 14.39
C ALA A 205 -9.02 0.32 14.57
N LEU A 206 -9.32 0.73 15.81
CA LEU A 206 -9.79 2.09 16.11
C LEU A 206 -8.71 3.16 15.86
N ARG A 207 -7.44 2.84 16.04
CA ARG A 207 -6.32 3.74 15.72
C ARG A 207 -6.20 4.05 14.23
N LEU A 208 -6.71 3.21 13.34
CA LEU A 208 -6.78 3.52 11.91
C LEU A 208 -7.73 4.70 11.63
N LEU A 209 -8.76 4.88 12.42
CA LEU A 209 -9.72 5.97 12.23
C LEU A 209 -9.05 7.34 12.40
N GLY A 210 -9.59 8.32 11.71
CA GLY A 210 -9.13 9.71 11.74
C GLY A 210 -9.53 10.47 10.50
N ARG A 211 -9.15 11.74 10.47
CA ARG A 211 -9.34 12.63 9.32
C ARG A 211 -7.98 13.20 8.92
N PRO A 212 -7.76 13.57 7.65
CA PRO A 212 -6.56 14.30 7.26
C PRO A 212 -6.29 15.50 8.16
N SER A 213 -5.01 15.75 8.48
CA SER A 213 -4.60 16.85 9.35
C SER A 213 -5.02 18.21 8.76
N ARG A 214 -5.31 19.18 9.61
CA ARG A 214 -5.57 20.57 9.16
C ARG A 214 -4.31 21.36 8.92
N SER A 215 -3.20 20.89 9.45
CA SER A 215 -1.90 21.55 9.35
C SER A 215 -0.89 20.49 8.93
N LEU A 216 -0.34 20.65 7.75
CA LEU A 216 0.75 19.86 7.21
C LEU A 216 1.96 20.76 7.08
N ASP A 217 3.15 20.19 7.25
CA ASP A 217 4.42 20.93 7.17
C ASP A 217 4.90 21.07 5.70
N SER A 218 4.25 20.36 4.76
CA SER A 218 4.49 20.43 3.32
C SER A 218 3.21 20.22 2.54
N ASP A 219 3.26 20.44 1.24
CA ASP A 219 2.15 20.28 0.28
C ASP A 219 2.53 19.23 -0.78
N PRO A 220 2.66 17.94 -0.39
CA PRO A 220 2.99 16.89 -1.36
C PRO A 220 1.82 16.65 -2.30
N PRO A 221 2.05 16.45 -3.61
CA PRO A 221 1.03 15.99 -4.53
C PRO A 221 0.53 14.60 -4.10
N VAL A 222 -0.79 14.38 -4.22
CA VAL A 222 -1.45 13.14 -3.82
C VAL A 222 -2.26 12.58 -4.98
N LEU A 223 -1.95 11.34 -5.36
CA LEU A 223 -2.76 10.53 -6.28
C LEU A 223 -3.58 9.50 -5.51
N ILE A 224 -4.88 9.42 -5.80
CA ILE A 224 -5.79 8.41 -5.24
C ILE A 224 -6.30 7.54 -6.39
N LEU A 225 -6.04 6.22 -6.31
CA LEU A 225 -6.46 5.22 -7.30
C LEU A 225 -7.44 4.25 -6.64
N VAL A 226 -8.66 4.11 -7.18
CA VAL A 226 -9.69 3.27 -6.57
C VAL A 226 -10.58 2.61 -7.63
N GLY A 227 -10.97 1.37 -7.37
CA GLY A 227 -12.03 0.73 -8.14
C GLY A 227 -13.42 1.22 -7.72
N SER A 228 -14.34 1.41 -8.67
CA SER A 228 -15.71 1.81 -8.35
C SER A 228 -16.47 0.73 -7.55
N ASP A 229 -16.03 -0.55 -7.68
CA ASP A 229 -16.59 -1.71 -6.99
C ASP A 229 -15.74 -2.19 -5.78
N ASP A 230 -14.81 -1.36 -5.31
CA ASP A 230 -14.00 -1.62 -4.10
C ASP A 230 -14.87 -1.60 -2.85
N THR A 231 -14.93 -2.73 -2.15
CA THR A 231 -15.77 -2.93 -0.97
C THR A 231 -15.20 -2.33 0.32
N LEU A 232 -13.92 -1.91 0.35
CA LEU A 232 -13.34 -1.21 1.51
C LEU A 232 -13.91 0.20 1.65
N GLY A 233 -13.95 0.98 0.58
CA GLY A 233 -14.44 2.35 0.58
C GLY A 233 -15.14 2.75 -0.71
N GLY A 234 -14.62 2.29 -1.84
CA GLY A 234 -15.10 2.61 -3.17
C GLY A 234 -15.03 4.10 -3.50
N GLU A 235 -15.62 4.46 -4.63
CA GLU A 235 -15.61 5.82 -5.16
C GLU A 235 -16.09 6.88 -4.16
N GLY A 236 -17.21 6.63 -3.48
CA GLY A 236 -17.82 7.61 -2.57
C GLY A 236 -16.92 7.95 -1.37
N SER A 237 -16.14 6.99 -0.88
CA SER A 237 -15.18 7.19 0.20
C SER A 237 -13.94 7.93 -0.31
N ALA A 238 -13.41 7.53 -1.47
CA ALA A 238 -12.25 8.15 -2.09
C ALA A 238 -12.50 9.64 -2.42
N ARG A 239 -13.69 9.98 -2.96
CA ARG A 239 -14.08 11.38 -3.19
C ARG A 239 -14.09 12.20 -1.90
N LYS A 240 -14.64 11.66 -0.80
CA LYS A 240 -14.60 12.34 0.52
C LYS A 240 -13.18 12.53 1.04
N LEU A 241 -12.28 11.58 0.76
CA LEU A 241 -10.88 11.70 1.14
C LEU A 241 -10.18 12.79 0.34
N ALA A 242 -10.36 12.81 -0.99
CA ALA A 242 -9.83 13.85 -1.87
C ALA A 242 -10.34 15.24 -1.45
N ASP A 243 -11.65 15.39 -1.23
CA ASP A 243 -12.26 16.63 -0.72
C ASP A 243 -11.66 17.05 0.63
N ALA A 244 -11.38 16.09 1.52
CA ALA A 244 -10.78 16.39 2.81
C ALA A 244 -9.32 16.86 2.67
N TYR A 245 -8.55 16.29 1.77
CA TYR A 245 -7.18 16.76 1.50
C TYR A 245 -7.19 18.19 0.94
N VAL A 246 -8.04 18.49 -0.04
CA VAL A 246 -8.15 19.83 -0.61
C VAL A 246 -8.71 20.84 0.41
N ASN A 247 -9.88 20.54 1.01
CA ASN A 247 -10.62 21.54 1.79
C ASN A 247 -10.17 21.64 3.24
N ARG A 248 -9.66 20.54 3.84
CA ARG A 248 -9.26 20.49 5.23
C ARG A 248 -7.76 20.62 5.42
N SER A 249 -6.96 19.85 4.65
CA SER A 249 -5.49 19.86 4.73
C SER A 249 -4.87 20.97 3.89
N ARG A 250 -5.64 21.55 2.95
CA ARG A 250 -5.20 22.62 2.04
C ARG A 250 -4.12 22.17 1.05
N LEU A 251 -4.09 20.89 0.72
CA LEU A 251 -3.25 20.42 -0.38
C LEU A 251 -3.73 21.05 -1.69
N THR A 252 -2.77 21.50 -2.50
CA THR A 252 -3.07 22.20 -3.77
C THR A 252 -3.13 21.25 -4.95
N ASP A 253 -2.57 20.04 -4.81
CA ASP A 253 -2.47 19.04 -5.86
C ASP A 253 -2.99 17.68 -5.36
N VAL A 254 -4.23 17.36 -5.70
CA VAL A 254 -4.90 16.10 -5.34
C VAL A 254 -5.67 15.57 -6.54
N GLU A 255 -5.21 14.47 -7.10
CA GLU A 255 -5.89 13.78 -8.21
C GLU A 255 -6.58 12.50 -7.71
N LEU A 256 -7.78 12.25 -8.20
CA LEU A 256 -8.53 11.01 -7.96
C LEU A 256 -8.90 10.37 -9.31
N ILE A 257 -8.44 9.13 -9.51
CA ILE A 257 -8.84 8.30 -10.64
C ILE A 257 -9.68 7.15 -10.12
N VAL A 258 -10.87 6.98 -10.71
CA VAL A 258 -11.81 5.91 -10.40
C VAL A 258 -11.92 4.99 -11.61
N TYR A 259 -11.54 3.71 -11.42
CA TYR A 259 -11.62 2.71 -12.48
C TYR A 259 -12.97 1.99 -12.42
N ASP A 260 -13.75 2.11 -13.49
CA ASP A 260 -15.11 1.57 -13.54
C ASP A 260 -15.13 0.03 -13.45
N GLY A 261 -15.97 -0.47 -12.56
CA GLY A 261 -16.11 -1.89 -12.25
C GLY A 261 -14.88 -2.52 -11.58
N ALA A 262 -13.73 -1.86 -11.50
CA ALA A 262 -12.56 -2.41 -10.82
C ALA A 262 -12.83 -2.60 -9.34
N ARG A 263 -12.22 -3.66 -8.77
CA ARG A 263 -12.30 -3.99 -7.35
C ARG A 263 -11.12 -3.38 -6.57
N HIS A 264 -10.70 -4.02 -5.52
CA HIS A 264 -9.77 -3.48 -4.54
C HIS A 264 -8.32 -3.33 -5.03
N GLU A 265 -7.77 -4.37 -5.64
CA GLU A 265 -6.37 -4.43 -6.09
C GLU A 265 -6.23 -3.88 -7.53
N VAL A 266 -6.37 -2.56 -7.71
CA VAL A 266 -6.37 -1.95 -9.05
C VAL A 266 -5.11 -2.25 -9.87
N PHE A 267 -3.95 -2.48 -9.23
CA PHE A 267 -2.71 -2.89 -9.89
C PHE A 267 -2.68 -4.37 -10.32
N GLN A 268 -3.70 -5.15 -9.96
CA GLN A 268 -3.88 -6.55 -10.33
C GLN A 268 -5.24 -6.78 -10.99
N GLU A 269 -5.90 -5.73 -11.45
CA GLU A 269 -7.18 -5.79 -12.13
C GLU A 269 -7.05 -6.15 -13.62
N THR A 270 -8.17 -6.49 -14.25
CA THR A 270 -8.24 -6.80 -15.70
C THR A 270 -7.76 -5.65 -16.58
N ASN A 271 -7.84 -4.42 -16.09
CA ASN A 271 -7.35 -3.20 -16.74
C ASN A 271 -6.06 -2.65 -16.10
N ARG A 272 -5.23 -3.51 -15.50
CA ARG A 272 -4.00 -3.09 -14.81
C ARG A 272 -3.05 -2.24 -15.67
N ASP A 273 -3.00 -2.51 -16.97
CA ASP A 273 -2.09 -1.79 -17.87
C ASP A 273 -2.49 -0.29 -17.98
N GLU A 274 -3.78 0.02 -17.95
CA GLU A 274 -4.30 1.38 -17.85
C GLU A 274 -3.91 2.01 -16.52
N VAL A 275 -4.11 1.28 -15.42
CA VAL A 275 -3.78 1.76 -14.06
C VAL A 275 -2.29 2.07 -13.92
N VAL A 276 -1.43 1.19 -14.44
CA VAL A 276 0.03 1.38 -14.41
C VAL A 276 0.45 2.56 -15.30
N ALA A 277 -0.17 2.71 -16.48
CA ALA A 277 0.12 3.84 -17.37
C ALA A 277 -0.27 5.18 -16.72
N ASP A 278 -1.42 5.24 -16.05
CA ASP A 278 -1.86 6.44 -15.31
C ASP A 278 -0.92 6.75 -14.14
N LEU A 279 -0.49 5.73 -13.38
CA LEU A 279 0.48 5.91 -12.30
C LEU A 279 1.80 6.48 -12.84
N VAL A 280 2.37 5.87 -13.88
CA VAL A 280 3.66 6.31 -14.46
C VAL A 280 3.54 7.71 -15.03
N ARG A 281 2.46 8.02 -15.76
CA ARG A 281 2.19 9.38 -16.28
C ARG A 281 2.18 10.39 -15.12
N TRP A 282 1.41 10.12 -14.08
CA TRP A 282 1.31 11.02 -12.93
C TRP A 282 2.66 11.20 -12.23
N LEU A 283 3.43 10.12 -12.01
CA LEU A 283 4.75 10.20 -11.42
C LEU A 283 5.70 11.06 -12.27
N ASP A 284 5.65 10.91 -13.60
CA ASP A 284 6.50 11.68 -14.51
C ASP A 284 6.16 13.18 -14.51
N GLU A 285 4.89 13.53 -14.32
CA GLU A 285 4.42 14.92 -14.28
C GLU A 285 4.75 15.61 -12.95
N HIS A 286 4.81 14.87 -11.82
CA HIS A 286 4.90 15.47 -10.48
C HIS A 286 6.25 15.24 -9.79
N VAL A 287 7.07 14.29 -10.26
CA VAL A 287 8.28 13.84 -9.57
C VAL A 287 9.54 13.92 -10.43
N ALA A 288 9.43 13.70 -11.74
CA ALA A 288 10.55 13.83 -12.65
C ALA A 288 10.81 15.32 -12.95
N GLY A 289 11.61 15.97 -12.11
CA GLY A 289 12.09 17.34 -12.31
C GLY A 289 13.38 17.40 -13.10
#